data_758694a8ac8396e6229106641650e7af
#
_entry.id   758694a8ac8396e6229106641650e7af
#
_cell.length_a   1.000
_cell.length_b   1.000
_cell.length_c   1.000
_cell.angle_alpha   90.00
_cell.angle_beta   90.00
_cell.angle_gamma   90.00
#
_symmetry.space_group_name_H-M   'P 1'
#
loop_
_entity.id
_entity.type
_entity.pdbx_description
1 polymer ?
#
loop_
_entity_poly.entity_id
_entity_poly.type
_entity_poly.pdbx_seq_one_letter_code
_entity_poly.pdbx_strand_id
1 'polypeptide(L)'
;MAQNTNNTSSGCSKESCAGCPSAQSCPSAQGGQGAQDMHAPMNANSNVRHVIGIISGKGGVGKSSVTSMLAVWLRRQGYRVGILDADITGPSIPRMFGVDRLAGVKDEEMYPAETATGIRIVSINLLL
;
A
#
# COMPACT_ATOMS: atom_id res chain seq x y z
N MET A 1 26.48 38.48 -11.57
CA MET A 1 25.91 38.23 -10.23
C MET A 1 24.48 37.76 -10.43
N ALA A 2 24.25 36.46 -10.41
CA ALA A 2 22.92 35.87 -10.54
C ALA A 2 22.53 35.29 -9.19
N GLN A 3 21.48 35.83 -8.60
CA GLN A 3 20.95 35.36 -7.33
C GLN A 3 20.10 34.13 -7.56
N ASN A 4 20.51 33.02 -6.97
CA ASN A 4 19.80 31.76 -6.92
C ASN A 4 18.76 31.84 -5.79
N THR A 5 17.48 32.02 -6.14
CA THR A 5 16.40 31.98 -5.16
C THR A 5 15.95 30.53 -4.98
N ASN A 6 16.39 29.92 -3.88
CA ASN A 6 15.87 28.66 -3.37
C ASN A 6 14.36 28.77 -3.15
N ASN A 7 13.57 28.11 -3.96
CA ASN A 7 12.13 27.95 -3.78
C ASN A 7 11.88 26.81 -2.78
N THR A 8 11.85 27.15 -1.50
CA THR A 8 11.32 26.28 -0.46
C THR A 8 9.81 26.26 -0.60
N SER A 9 9.26 25.12 -1.04
CA SER A 9 7.83 24.86 -1.05
C SER A 9 7.30 24.74 0.40
N SER A 10 7.04 25.88 1.03
CA SER A 10 6.26 25.95 2.25
C SER A 10 4.79 25.66 1.88
N GLY A 11 4.24 24.58 2.42
CA GLY A 11 2.84 24.21 2.19
C GLY A 11 1.90 25.35 2.61
N CYS A 12 1.06 25.81 1.67
CA CYS A 12 0.03 26.78 1.95
C CYS A 12 -1.03 26.16 2.88
N SER A 13 -1.33 26.80 4.00
CA SER A 13 -2.51 26.48 4.82
C SER A 13 -3.77 27.03 4.15
N LYS A 14 -4.93 26.37 4.33
CA LYS A 14 -6.21 26.76 3.72
C LYS A 14 -6.61 28.20 4.01
N GLU A 15 -6.16 28.76 5.12
CA GLU A 15 -6.46 30.15 5.55
C GLU A 15 -5.69 31.22 4.75
N SER A 16 -4.55 30.86 4.15
CA SER A 16 -3.74 31.79 3.35
C SER A 16 -4.17 31.90 1.89
N CYS A 17 -5.12 31.09 1.43
CA CYS A 17 -5.57 31.11 0.04
C CYS A 17 -6.53 32.27 -0.31
N ALA A 18 -7.18 32.89 0.66
CA ALA A 18 -8.17 33.94 0.43
C ALA A 18 -7.62 35.25 -0.17
N GLY A 19 -6.31 35.48 -0.11
CA GLY A 19 -5.64 36.66 -0.67
C GLY A 19 -4.53 36.34 -1.68
N CYS A 20 -4.43 35.12 -2.16
CA CYS A 20 -3.34 34.71 -3.03
C CYS A 20 -3.62 35.14 -4.50
N PRO A 21 -2.71 35.88 -5.15
CA PRO A 21 -2.87 36.30 -6.55
C PRO A 21 -2.99 35.14 -7.55
N SER A 22 -2.48 33.97 -7.19
CA SER A 22 -2.49 32.76 -8.02
C SER A 22 -3.60 31.77 -7.64
N ALA A 23 -4.58 32.17 -6.81
CA ALA A 23 -5.65 31.27 -6.33
C ALA A 23 -6.45 30.62 -7.46
N GLN A 24 -6.63 31.32 -8.60
CA GLN A 24 -7.39 30.81 -9.74
C GLN A 24 -6.69 29.69 -10.53
N SER A 25 -5.36 29.60 -10.44
CA SER A 25 -4.55 28.60 -11.13
C SER A 25 -3.89 27.59 -10.20
N CYS A 26 -4.12 27.70 -8.89
CA CYS A 26 -3.53 26.83 -7.90
C CYS A 26 -4.38 25.55 -7.73
N PRO A 27 -3.84 24.35 -8.00
CA PRO A 27 -4.56 23.08 -7.83
C PRO A 27 -5.09 22.86 -6.40
N SER A 28 -4.43 23.48 -5.40
CA SER A 28 -4.82 23.38 -4.00
C SER A 28 -5.93 24.38 -3.61
N ALA A 29 -6.15 25.43 -4.40
CA ALA A 29 -7.19 26.44 -4.16
C ALA A 29 -8.52 26.12 -4.85
N GLN A 30 -8.51 25.29 -5.88
CA GLN A 30 -9.73 24.73 -6.47
C GLN A 30 -10.24 23.67 -5.48
N GLY A 31 -10.98 24.19 -4.49
CA GLY A 31 -11.54 23.42 -3.40
C GLY A 31 -12.26 22.19 -3.92
N GLY A 32 -11.72 21.05 -3.58
CA GLY A 32 -12.44 19.81 -3.47
C GLY A 32 -13.59 19.61 -4.45
N GLN A 33 -13.33 19.34 -5.72
CA GLN A 33 -14.09 18.28 -6.38
C GLN A 33 -13.82 17.07 -5.50
N GLY A 34 -14.84 16.65 -4.77
CA GLY A 34 -14.75 15.74 -3.64
C GLY A 34 -13.74 14.66 -3.94
N ALA A 35 -12.77 14.50 -3.06
CA ALA A 35 -11.97 13.29 -3.07
C ALA A 35 -12.99 12.16 -3.21
N GLN A 36 -13.05 11.57 -4.40
CA GLN A 36 -13.96 10.45 -4.64
C GLN A 36 -13.60 9.47 -3.54
N ASP A 37 -14.57 9.18 -2.70
CA ASP A 37 -14.38 8.22 -1.63
C ASP A 37 -13.96 6.90 -2.30
N MET A 38 -12.65 6.65 -2.32
CA MET A 38 -12.06 5.46 -2.92
C MET A 38 -12.24 4.24 -2.02
N HIS A 39 -13.02 4.39 -0.94
CA HIS A 39 -13.37 3.29 -0.06
C HIS A 39 -14.33 2.34 -0.78
N ALA A 40 -13.79 1.27 -1.31
CA ALA A 40 -14.61 0.12 -1.69
C ALA A 40 -15.17 -0.54 -0.41
N PRO A 41 -16.46 -0.89 -0.37
CA PRO A 41 -17.01 -1.63 0.75
C PRO A 41 -16.23 -2.94 0.91
N MET A 42 -15.92 -3.30 2.14
CA MET A 42 -15.22 -4.54 2.43
C MET A 42 -16.12 -5.72 2.05
N ASN A 43 -15.56 -6.73 1.38
CA ASN A 43 -16.28 -7.96 1.06
C ASN A 43 -16.79 -8.61 2.36
N ALA A 44 -18.00 -9.16 2.34
CA ALA A 44 -18.64 -9.80 3.49
C ALA A 44 -17.80 -10.96 4.07
N ASN A 45 -17.01 -11.63 3.22
CA ASN A 45 -16.13 -12.73 3.60
C ASN A 45 -14.74 -12.27 4.10
N SER A 46 -14.46 -10.96 4.06
CA SER A 46 -13.19 -10.38 4.49
C SER A 46 -13.30 -9.82 5.90
N ASN A 47 -12.33 -10.17 6.76
CA ASN A 47 -12.25 -9.63 8.12
C ASN A 47 -10.79 -9.33 8.46
N VAL A 48 -10.38 -8.07 8.27
CA VAL A 48 -9.05 -7.58 8.61
C VAL A 48 -9.17 -6.61 9.77
N ARG A 49 -8.58 -6.95 10.94
CA ARG A 49 -8.63 -6.12 12.14
C ARG A 49 -7.52 -5.09 12.21
N HIS A 50 -6.33 -5.46 11.77
CA HIS A 50 -5.14 -4.62 11.84
C HIS A 50 -4.39 -4.68 10.52
N VAL A 51 -3.97 -3.52 10.02
CA VAL A 51 -3.13 -3.39 8.83
C VAL A 51 -1.83 -2.74 9.22
N ILE A 52 -0.71 -3.36 8.84
CA ILE A 52 0.65 -2.85 9.05
C ILE A 52 1.27 -2.60 7.69
N GLY A 53 1.56 -1.34 7.35
CA GLY A 53 2.22 -0.96 6.11
C GLY A 53 3.73 -0.91 6.27
N ILE A 54 4.47 -1.63 5.42
CA ILE A 54 5.94 -1.56 5.34
C ILE A 54 6.29 -0.88 4.03
N ILE A 55 6.71 0.37 4.12
CA ILE A 55 6.87 1.28 2.98
C ILE A 55 8.30 1.82 2.95
N SER A 56 8.88 1.94 1.75
CA SER A 56 10.14 2.62 1.53
C SER A 56 10.22 3.15 0.10
N GLY A 57 10.70 4.37 -0.06
CA GLY A 57 10.97 4.98 -1.36
C GLY A 57 12.24 4.46 -2.05
N LYS A 58 13.05 3.65 -1.39
CA LYS A 58 14.30 3.11 -1.94
C LYS A 58 14.20 1.61 -2.19
N GLY A 59 14.66 1.15 -3.36
CA GLY A 59 14.78 -0.26 -3.68
C GLY A 59 15.89 -0.96 -2.86
N GLY A 60 15.77 -2.26 -2.65
CA GLY A 60 16.84 -3.08 -2.05
C GLY A 60 17.08 -2.90 -0.55
N VAL A 61 16.24 -2.15 0.17
CA VAL A 61 16.43 -1.88 1.63
C VAL A 61 15.88 -2.97 2.54
N GLY A 62 15.35 -4.06 1.98
CA GLY A 62 14.86 -5.19 2.77
C GLY A 62 13.39 -5.12 3.18
N LYS A 63 12.53 -4.34 2.49
CA LYS A 63 11.07 -4.30 2.76
C LYS A 63 10.46 -5.70 2.86
N SER A 64 10.65 -6.52 1.85
CA SER A 64 10.10 -7.88 1.78
C SER A 64 10.66 -8.78 2.89
N SER A 65 11.94 -8.64 3.23
CA SER A 65 12.56 -9.40 4.32
C SER A 65 11.94 -9.04 5.67
N VAL A 66 11.77 -7.74 5.95
CA VAL A 66 11.13 -7.28 7.19
C VAL A 66 9.67 -7.74 7.25
N THR A 67 8.93 -7.61 6.14
CA THR A 67 7.54 -8.08 6.03
C THR A 67 7.43 -9.57 6.34
N SER A 68 8.30 -10.38 5.72
CA SER A 68 8.29 -11.84 5.91
C SER A 68 8.65 -12.24 7.33
N MET A 69 9.68 -11.62 7.92
CA MET A 69 10.07 -11.89 9.32
C MET A 69 8.96 -11.52 10.30
N LEU A 70 8.33 -10.35 10.12
CA LEU A 70 7.22 -9.90 10.96
C LEU A 70 6.03 -10.85 10.84
N ALA A 71 5.68 -11.27 9.63
CA ALA A 71 4.58 -12.19 9.38
C ALA A 71 4.82 -13.56 10.07
N VAL A 72 6.02 -14.10 9.94
CA VAL A 72 6.40 -15.36 10.59
C VAL A 72 6.38 -15.22 12.11
N TRP A 73 6.89 -14.11 12.64
CA TRP A 73 6.88 -13.84 14.08
C TRP A 73 5.44 -13.76 14.62
N LEU A 74 4.57 -12.97 13.98
CA LEU A 74 3.16 -12.85 14.36
C LEU A 74 2.43 -14.20 14.27
N ARG A 75 2.72 -14.99 13.23
CA ARG A 75 2.13 -16.33 13.09
C ARG A 75 2.53 -17.26 14.23
N ARG A 76 3.78 -17.20 14.67
CA ARG A 76 4.29 -17.95 15.82
C ARG A 76 3.64 -17.53 17.14
N GLN A 77 3.19 -16.27 17.24
CA GLN A 77 2.42 -15.77 18.39
C GLN A 77 0.94 -16.19 18.34
N GLY A 78 0.52 -16.98 17.34
CA GLY A 78 -0.84 -17.49 17.21
C GLY A 78 -1.80 -16.58 16.42
N TYR A 79 -1.34 -15.47 15.86
CA TYR A 79 -2.18 -14.60 15.05
C TYR A 79 -2.48 -15.21 13.68
N ARG A 80 -3.64 -14.88 13.12
CA ARG A 80 -3.95 -15.13 11.70
C ARG A 80 -3.34 -14.01 10.88
N VAL A 81 -2.42 -14.34 10.00
CA VAL A 81 -1.62 -13.37 9.24
C VAL A 81 -1.89 -13.50 7.76
N GLY A 82 -2.09 -12.36 7.10
CA GLY A 82 -2.11 -12.22 5.65
C GLY A 82 -1.04 -11.22 5.21
N ILE A 83 -0.45 -11.45 4.04
CA ILE A 83 0.48 -10.54 3.38
C ILE A 83 -0.15 -10.14 2.04
N LEU A 84 -0.25 -8.84 1.80
CA LEU A 84 -0.52 -8.27 0.48
C LEU A 84 0.80 -7.76 -0.10
N ASP A 85 1.31 -8.44 -1.12
CA ASP A 85 2.47 -8.00 -1.88
C ASP A 85 1.99 -7.07 -3.02
N ALA A 86 2.20 -5.77 -2.82
CA ALA A 86 1.83 -4.72 -3.77
C ALA A 86 2.99 -4.31 -4.70
N ASP A 87 4.11 -5.04 -4.70
CA ASP A 87 5.22 -4.80 -5.63
C ASP A 87 4.92 -5.51 -6.97
N ILE A 88 4.47 -4.72 -7.94
CA ILE A 88 4.10 -5.22 -9.28
C ILE A 88 5.34 -5.63 -10.08
N THR A 89 6.46 -4.95 -9.87
CA THR A 89 7.66 -5.08 -10.72
C THR A 89 8.59 -6.19 -10.28
N GLY A 90 8.55 -6.58 -9.01
CA GLY A 90 9.46 -7.58 -8.44
C GLY A 90 8.89 -8.30 -7.24
N PRO A 91 7.77 -9.02 -7.38
CA PRO A 91 7.15 -9.71 -6.26
C PRO A 91 8.11 -10.74 -5.69
N SER A 92 8.56 -10.47 -4.47
CA SER A 92 9.55 -11.30 -3.78
C SER A 92 8.92 -12.19 -2.70
N ILE A 93 7.79 -11.78 -2.16
CA ILE A 93 7.10 -12.47 -1.05
C ILE A 93 6.70 -13.91 -1.43
N PRO A 94 6.04 -14.18 -2.56
CA PRO A 94 5.67 -15.55 -2.92
C PRO A 94 6.88 -16.49 -2.99
N ARG A 95 7.97 -16.02 -3.60
CA ARG A 95 9.22 -16.81 -3.69
C ARG A 95 9.84 -17.10 -2.34
N MET A 96 9.81 -16.14 -1.40
CA MET A 96 10.36 -16.32 -0.05
C MET A 96 9.60 -17.39 0.74
N PHE A 97 8.31 -17.57 0.46
CA PHE A 97 7.47 -18.56 1.12
C PHE A 97 7.24 -19.84 0.31
N GLY A 98 7.85 -19.96 -0.87
CA GLY A 98 7.69 -21.13 -1.74
C GLY A 98 6.27 -21.29 -2.28
N VAL A 99 5.60 -20.18 -2.56
CA VAL A 99 4.24 -20.14 -3.10
C VAL A 99 4.32 -19.72 -4.56
N ASP A 100 3.78 -20.52 -5.46
CA ASP A 100 3.86 -20.37 -6.92
C ASP A 100 2.51 -20.08 -7.60
N ARG A 101 1.40 -20.25 -6.88
CA ARG A 101 0.06 -20.01 -7.41
C ARG A 101 -0.91 -19.54 -6.33
N LEU A 102 -1.96 -18.81 -6.72
CA LEU A 102 -3.11 -18.51 -5.86
C LEU A 102 -3.91 -19.78 -5.56
N ALA A 103 -4.64 -19.77 -4.46
CA ALA A 103 -5.60 -20.81 -4.16
C ALA A 103 -6.76 -20.84 -5.17
N GLY A 104 -7.12 -19.71 -5.76
CA GLY A 104 -8.10 -19.61 -6.83
C GLY A 104 -8.82 -18.28 -6.89
N VAL A 105 -9.59 -18.09 -7.96
CA VAL A 105 -10.58 -17.03 -8.11
C VAL A 105 -11.93 -17.71 -8.28
N LYS A 106 -12.91 -17.40 -7.46
CA LYS A 106 -14.26 -17.93 -7.53
C LYS A 106 -15.25 -16.83 -7.21
N ASP A 107 -16.31 -16.70 -8.03
CA ASP A 107 -17.39 -15.72 -7.84
C ASP A 107 -16.88 -14.27 -7.69
N GLU A 108 -15.88 -13.87 -8.52
CA GLU A 108 -15.18 -12.57 -8.46
C GLU A 108 -14.38 -12.33 -7.16
N GLU A 109 -14.25 -13.34 -6.31
CA GLU A 109 -13.43 -13.28 -5.10
C GLU A 109 -12.08 -13.95 -5.32
N MET A 110 -11.03 -13.28 -4.83
CA MET A 110 -9.66 -13.82 -4.83
C MET A 110 -9.40 -14.57 -3.51
N TYR A 111 -9.05 -15.84 -3.63
CA TYR A 111 -8.63 -16.61 -2.48
C TYR A 111 -7.10 -16.55 -2.35
N PRO A 112 -6.59 -16.14 -1.19
CA PRO A 112 -5.16 -16.07 -0.97
C PRO A 112 -4.52 -17.46 -1.04
N ALA A 113 -3.28 -17.51 -1.53
CA ALA A 113 -2.45 -18.68 -1.37
C ALA A 113 -2.09 -18.87 0.12
N GLU A 114 -2.02 -20.10 0.58
CA GLU A 114 -1.66 -20.40 1.96
C GLU A 114 -0.32 -21.13 2.02
N THR A 115 0.58 -20.65 2.86
CA THR A 115 1.87 -21.30 3.10
C THR A 115 1.71 -22.53 4.01
N ALA A 116 2.71 -23.39 4.07
CA ALA A 116 2.74 -24.54 4.97
C ALA A 116 2.56 -24.16 6.46
N THR A 117 2.85 -22.92 6.82
CA THR A 117 2.69 -22.38 8.17
C THR A 117 1.36 -21.67 8.40
N GLY A 118 0.48 -21.62 7.40
CA GLY A 118 -0.83 -20.99 7.48
C GLY A 118 -0.80 -19.46 7.37
N ILE A 119 0.23 -18.87 6.78
CA ILE A 119 0.26 -17.46 6.37
C ILE A 119 -0.40 -17.35 5.00
N ARG A 120 -1.35 -16.43 4.85
CA ARG A 120 -2.06 -16.19 3.60
C ARG A 120 -1.36 -15.11 2.79
N ILE A 121 -1.18 -15.33 1.49
CA ILE A 121 -0.47 -14.41 0.60
C ILE A 121 -1.33 -14.06 -0.60
N VAL A 122 -1.47 -12.78 -0.87
CA VAL A 122 -2.01 -12.23 -2.12
C VAL A 122 -0.90 -11.41 -2.79
N SER A 123 -0.62 -11.71 -4.04
CA SER A 123 0.32 -10.95 -4.87
C SER A 123 -0.21 -10.90 -6.29
N ILE A 124 -0.07 -9.76 -6.95
CA ILE A 124 -0.49 -9.59 -8.34
C ILE A 124 0.22 -10.61 -9.25
N ASN A 125 1.45 -10.95 -8.94
CA ASN A 125 2.21 -11.93 -9.72
C ASN A 125 1.69 -13.39 -9.61
N LEU A 126 0.84 -13.67 -8.64
CA LEU A 126 0.17 -14.96 -8.54
C LEU A 126 -1.14 -15.01 -9.36
N LEU A 127 -1.53 -13.86 -9.92
CA LEU A 127 -2.73 -13.70 -10.76
C LEU A 127 -2.42 -13.82 -12.26
N LEU A 128 -1.16 -13.64 -12.65
CA LEU A 128 -0.66 -13.68 -14.03
C LEU A 128 -0.09 -15.05 -14.37
#